data_f1e6cab213566725d096f19dd7242fb0
#
_entry.id   f1e6cab213566725d096f19dd7242fb0
#
_cell.length_a   1.000
_cell.length_b   1.000
_cell.length_c   1.000
_cell.angle_alpha   90.00
_cell.angle_beta   90.00
_cell.angle_gamma   90.00
#
_symmetry.space_group_name_H-M   'P 1'
#
loop_
_entity.id
_entity.type
_entity.pdbx_description
1 polymer ?
#
loop_
_entity_poly.entity_id
_entity_poly.type
_entity_poly.pdbx_seq_one_letter_code
_entity_poly.pdbx_strand_id
1 'polypeptide(L)'
;MPKFDLITPSWNRSDLETETLRVFDICDGCRRCFNLCPSFTTLLNRIDDHESDVSKLTPQDFTQIEQECYYCKLCFNHCPYSPPHQYDLDFPRLMAAWKKQRTAEVGATWRDKLLIQTDLIGKLGSLTAPLTNWALRTPWVRGLVETVTGVHQSRQVLPFQSETFSQWWERRKPGSKLSTPKGKVAFFPSCLVTFQVTDVGKAAVQILEKNGIEVVVPPNQQCCGMPRFDLGDTEGMQRIAEAQCQQFLPYVDEEYDIVIPAPSCSLMFKREYPYLKSTPEMTRLAERTFDVSEYLMQLKRENGLCMDFPQNPGRVAYQIPCHLRDQNIGFKSKELMELTGASVHLIEKCSGHDGAWSAKKEFFDMSMKIAKKAVREIKDEKFDFVASDCPLSALQLDQALDAPTSRPALHPIQIVRNAYGLPT
;
A
#
# COMPACT_ATOMS: atom_id res chain seq x y z
N MET A 1 23.05 12.53 3.00
CA MET A 1 22.37 11.74 1.97
C MET A 1 22.42 10.29 2.41
N PRO A 2 21.37 9.52 2.31
CA PRO A 2 21.43 8.09 2.63
C PRO A 2 22.50 7.43 1.74
N LYS A 3 23.31 6.57 2.33
CA LYS A 3 24.40 5.85 1.63
C LYS A 3 23.89 4.93 0.50
N PHE A 4 22.57 4.67 0.45
CA PHE A 4 21.92 3.85 -0.55
C PHE A 4 21.12 4.69 -1.52
N ASP A 5 21.66 4.87 -2.69
CA ASP A 5 20.91 5.39 -3.82
C ASP A 5 20.50 4.23 -4.74
N LEU A 6 19.20 3.90 -4.74
CA LEU A 6 18.64 2.89 -5.65
C LEU A 6 18.80 3.29 -7.12
N ILE A 7 19.10 4.55 -7.37
CA ILE A 7 19.10 5.17 -8.69
C ILE A 7 20.50 5.14 -9.30
N THR A 8 21.54 5.27 -8.46
CA THR A 8 22.90 5.32 -8.99
C THR A 8 23.30 3.96 -9.56
N PRO A 9 23.73 3.89 -10.83
CA PRO A 9 24.21 2.64 -11.43
C PRO A 9 25.50 2.10 -10.79
N SER A 10 26.05 2.82 -9.81
CA SER A 10 27.43 2.70 -9.33
C SER A 10 27.64 1.68 -8.20
N TRP A 11 26.60 1.10 -7.61
CA TRP A 11 26.78 0.04 -6.64
C TRP A 11 27.17 -1.25 -7.37
N ASN A 12 28.40 -1.68 -7.20
CA ASN A 12 28.77 -3.02 -7.57
C ASN A 12 28.38 -4.00 -6.45
N ARG A 13 28.35 -5.27 -6.77
CA ARG A 13 27.95 -6.32 -5.82
C ARG A 13 28.80 -6.32 -4.55
N SER A 14 30.09 -6.06 -4.64
CA SER A 14 31.01 -6.02 -3.50
C SER A 14 30.70 -4.89 -2.52
N ASP A 15 30.34 -3.71 -3.04
CA ASP A 15 29.95 -2.58 -2.20
C ASP A 15 28.64 -2.87 -1.45
N LEU A 16 27.68 -3.51 -2.16
CA LEU A 16 26.41 -3.90 -1.58
C LEU A 16 26.58 -4.97 -0.50
N GLU A 17 27.44 -5.97 -0.72
CA GLU A 17 27.78 -6.99 0.27
C GLU A 17 28.45 -6.38 1.50
N THR A 18 29.42 -5.48 1.32
CA THR A 18 30.10 -4.79 2.41
C THR A 18 29.14 -4.00 3.28
N GLU A 19 28.26 -3.24 2.67
CA GLU A 19 27.26 -2.47 3.41
C GLU A 19 26.22 -3.38 4.10
N THR A 20 25.87 -4.49 3.45
CA THR A 20 24.95 -5.46 4.04
C THR A 20 25.52 -6.07 5.30
N LEU A 21 26.78 -6.47 5.30
CA LEU A 21 27.45 -6.98 6.49
C LEU A 21 27.51 -5.93 7.60
N ARG A 22 27.81 -4.66 7.27
CA ARG A 22 27.77 -3.56 8.24
C ARG A 22 26.40 -3.40 8.89
N VAL A 23 25.36 -3.41 8.08
CA VAL A 23 23.97 -3.25 8.56
C VAL A 23 23.55 -4.46 9.41
N PHE A 24 23.89 -5.66 8.98
CA PHE A 24 23.54 -6.91 9.69
C PHE A 24 24.23 -7.02 11.03
N ASP A 25 25.49 -6.60 11.14
CA ASP A 25 26.23 -6.53 12.39
C ASP A 25 25.56 -5.58 13.40
N ILE A 26 25.12 -4.39 12.96
CA ILE A 26 24.37 -3.46 13.81
C ILE A 26 23.00 -4.07 14.20
N CYS A 27 22.34 -4.78 13.29
CA CYS A 27 21.06 -5.44 13.57
C CYS A 27 21.20 -6.57 14.57
N ASP A 28 22.31 -7.33 14.53
CA ASP A 28 22.64 -8.37 15.51
C ASP A 28 22.84 -7.78 16.90
N GLY A 29 23.64 -6.74 17.03
CA GLY A 29 23.83 -6.04 18.30
C GLY A 29 22.55 -5.43 18.90
N CYS A 30 21.55 -5.10 18.06
CA CYS A 30 20.30 -4.46 18.49
C CYS A 30 19.14 -5.43 18.70
N ARG A 31 18.90 -6.37 17.82
CA ARG A 31 17.84 -7.41 17.79
C ARG A 31 16.39 -6.94 17.95
N ARG A 32 16.13 -5.64 17.97
CA ARG A 32 14.79 -5.06 18.21
C ARG A 32 13.73 -5.53 17.20
N CYS A 33 14.13 -5.88 15.99
CA CYS A 33 13.23 -6.29 14.90
C CYS A 33 13.03 -7.81 14.80
N PHE A 34 13.59 -8.64 15.70
CA PHE A 34 13.58 -10.11 15.61
C PHE A 34 12.19 -10.70 15.29
N ASN A 35 11.15 -10.24 15.96
CA ASN A 35 9.78 -10.74 15.78
C ASN A 35 8.92 -9.85 14.87
N LEU A 36 9.51 -8.90 14.15
CA LEU A 36 8.78 -7.94 13.36
C LEU A 36 8.28 -8.56 12.04
N CYS A 37 9.16 -9.27 11.33
CA CYS A 37 8.84 -9.90 10.04
C CYS A 37 9.73 -11.13 9.80
N PRO A 38 9.41 -11.97 8.79
CA PRO A 38 10.19 -13.16 8.45
C PRO A 38 11.65 -12.87 8.14
N SER A 39 11.92 -11.84 7.34
CA SER A 39 13.26 -11.44 6.93
C SER A 39 14.20 -11.23 8.13
N PHE A 40 13.73 -10.55 9.20
CA PHE A 40 14.51 -10.37 10.42
C PHE A 40 14.64 -11.65 11.26
N THR A 41 13.60 -12.46 11.28
CA THR A 41 13.67 -13.76 11.97
C THR A 41 14.73 -14.66 11.30
N THR A 42 14.72 -14.73 9.98
CA THR A 42 15.71 -15.48 9.20
C THR A 42 17.11 -14.90 9.39
N LEU A 43 17.27 -13.58 9.23
CA LEU A 43 18.55 -12.90 9.42
C LEU A 43 19.19 -13.26 10.77
N LEU A 44 18.47 -13.01 11.87
CA LEU A 44 19.04 -13.18 13.20
C LEU A 44 19.26 -14.63 13.58
N ASN A 45 18.41 -15.57 13.12
CA ASN A 45 18.67 -16.99 13.29
C ASN A 45 19.92 -17.45 12.53
N ARG A 46 20.13 -16.97 11.27
CA ARG A 46 21.35 -17.30 10.51
C ARG A 46 22.61 -16.76 11.17
N ILE A 47 22.55 -15.55 11.74
CA ILE A 47 23.67 -14.98 12.49
C ILE A 47 23.94 -15.82 13.76
N ASP A 48 22.90 -16.25 14.48
CA ASP A 48 23.04 -17.12 15.65
C ASP A 48 23.66 -18.49 15.29
N ASP A 49 23.30 -19.07 14.15
CA ASP A 49 23.89 -20.32 13.62
C ASP A 49 25.41 -20.18 13.37
N HIS A 50 25.91 -18.94 13.23
CA HIS A 50 27.32 -18.60 13.01
C HIS A 50 27.99 -17.91 14.20
N GLU A 51 27.47 -18.07 15.41
CA GLU A 51 28.04 -17.50 16.64
C GLU A 51 28.22 -15.97 16.60
N SER A 52 27.25 -15.25 16.05
CA SER A 52 27.25 -13.80 15.82
C SER A 52 28.32 -13.30 14.84
N ASP A 53 28.87 -14.17 13.99
CA ASP A 53 29.83 -13.79 12.96
C ASP A 53 29.11 -13.56 11.61
N VAL A 54 28.71 -12.32 11.34
CA VAL A 54 28.00 -11.94 10.11
C VAL A 54 28.82 -12.20 8.83
N SER A 55 30.16 -12.31 8.94
CA SER A 55 31.03 -12.57 7.77
C SER A 55 30.90 -14.00 7.22
N LYS A 56 30.28 -14.90 7.99
CA LYS A 56 30.02 -16.30 7.59
C LYS A 56 28.70 -16.46 6.82
N LEU A 57 27.87 -15.41 6.72
CA LEU A 57 26.65 -15.45 5.96
C LEU A 57 26.93 -15.68 4.47
N THR A 58 26.14 -16.55 3.87
CA THR A 58 26.32 -16.97 2.48
C THR A 58 25.48 -16.11 1.51
N PRO A 59 25.79 -16.12 0.20
CA PRO A 59 24.92 -15.47 -0.81
C PRO A 59 23.48 -16.01 -0.81
N GLN A 60 23.29 -17.26 -0.42
CA GLN A 60 21.95 -17.87 -0.27
C GLN A 60 21.18 -17.24 0.89
N ASP A 61 21.85 -16.96 2.01
CA ASP A 61 21.24 -16.29 3.18
C ASP A 61 20.79 -14.88 2.78
N PHE A 62 21.62 -14.11 2.07
CA PHE A 62 21.25 -12.78 1.58
C PHE A 62 20.03 -12.85 0.67
N THR A 63 20.01 -13.84 -0.25
CA THR A 63 18.87 -14.03 -1.15
C THR A 63 17.59 -14.37 -0.41
N GLN A 64 17.65 -15.24 0.60
CA GLN A 64 16.48 -15.61 1.40
C GLN A 64 15.97 -14.41 2.20
N ILE A 65 16.85 -13.67 2.88
CA ILE A 65 16.51 -12.49 3.67
C ILE A 65 15.86 -11.41 2.77
N GLU A 66 16.39 -11.19 1.58
CA GLU A 66 15.82 -10.27 0.59
C GLU A 66 14.44 -10.71 0.13
N GLN A 67 14.27 -12.00 -0.22
CA GLN A 67 13.00 -12.53 -0.72
C GLN A 67 11.88 -12.51 0.33
N GLU A 68 12.23 -12.64 1.61
CA GLU A 68 11.28 -12.55 2.72
C GLU A 68 10.94 -11.10 3.10
N CYS A 69 11.68 -10.12 2.59
CA CYS A 69 11.40 -8.70 2.77
C CYS A 69 10.38 -8.21 1.75
N TYR A 70 9.21 -7.80 2.23
CA TYR A 70 8.10 -7.26 1.42
C TYR A 70 7.96 -5.74 1.54
N TYR A 71 9.04 -5.03 1.80
CA TYR A 71 9.17 -3.57 1.76
C TYR A 71 8.12 -2.77 2.54
N CYS A 72 7.62 -3.32 3.65
CA CYS A 72 6.61 -2.65 4.49
C CYS A 72 7.13 -1.45 5.29
N LYS A 73 8.45 -1.26 5.36
CA LYS A 73 9.18 -0.18 6.06
C LYS A 73 8.95 -0.06 7.56
N LEU A 74 8.20 -0.97 8.19
CA LEU A 74 7.97 -0.91 9.64
C LEU A 74 9.27 -0.99 10.45
N CYS A 75 10.28 -1.73 9.96
CA CYS A 75 11.59 -1.79 10.60
C CYS A 75 12.31 -0.43 10.57
N PHE A 76 12.16 0.36 9.51
CA PHE A 76 12.73 1.69 9.41
C PHE A 76 12.11 2.64 10.44
N ASN A 77 10.78 2.66 10.52
CA ASN A 77 10.05 3.49 11.49
C ASN A 77 10.32 3.10 12.95
N HIS A 78 10.77 1.87 13.18
CA HIS A 78 11.04 1.33 14.50
C HIS A 78 12.51 1.40 14.89
N CYS A 79 13.38 1.72 13.92
CA CYS A 79 14.83 1.69 14.07
C CYS A 79 15.35 2.94 14.81
N PRO A 80 16.06 2.77 15.94
CA PRO A 80 16.67 3.91 16.60
C PRO A 80 17.90 4.45 15.86
N TYR A 81 18.39 3.72 14.85
CA TYR A 81 19.60 4.02 14.10
C TYR A 81 19.33 4.51 12.68
N SER A 82 18.04 4.73 12.33
CA SER A 82 17.68 5.34 11.05
C SER A 82 18.12 6.81 10.99
N PRO A 83 18.29 7.40 9.79
CA PRO A 83 18.60 8.82 9.64
C PRO A 83 17.72 9.74 10.51
N PRO A 84 18.28 10.78 11.15
CA PRO A 84 19.64 11.32 11.00
C PRO A 84 20.73 10.71 11.91
N HIS A 85 20.53 9.52 12.45
CA HIS A 85 21.52 8.85 13.30
C HIS A 85 22.84 8.59 12.54
N GLN A 86 23.98 8.61 13.25
CA GLN A 86 25.31 8.42 12.63
C GLN A 86 25.49 7.07 11.90
N TYR A 87 24.74 6.03 12.28
CA TYR A 87 24.76 4.75 11.58
C TYR A 87 24.00 4.77 10.27
N ASP A 88 23.10 5.74 10.04
CA ASP A 88 22.37 5.96 8.79
C ASP A 88 21.77 4.67 8.21
N LEU A 89 21.03 3.94 9.06
CA LEU A 89 20.59 2.59 8.77
C LEU A 89 19.21 2.59 8.08
N ASP A 90 19.16 2.11 6.84
CA ASP A 90 17.92 1.92 6.07
C ASP A 90 17.84 0.50 5.51
N PHE A 91 17.38 -0.44 6.33
CA PHE A 91 17.23 -1.84 5.95
C PHE A 91 16.26 -2.04 4.75
N PRO A 92 15.08 -1.38 4.67
CA PRO A 92 14.22 -1.52 3.51
C PRO A 92 14.90 -1.12 2.19
N ARG A 93 15.63 -0.02 2.19
CA ARG A 93 16.37 0.45 1.01
C ARG A 93 17.50 -0.52 0.61
N LEU A 94 18.19 -1.07 1.60
CA LEU A 94 19.19 -2.11 1.38
C LEU A 94 18.57 -3.33 0.67
N MET A 95 17.42 -3.82 1.16
CA MET A 95 16.71 -4.94 0.52
C MET A 95 16.20 -4.59 -0.88
N ALA A 96 15.75 -3.37 -1.10
CA ALA A 96 15.36 -2.90 -2.44
C ALA A 96 16.56 -2.85 -3.39
N ALA A 97 17.75 -2.47 -2.92
CA ALA A 97 18.99 -2.51 -3.71
C ALA A 97 19.37 -3.95 -4.09
N TRP A 98 19.22 -4.91 -3.17
CA TRP A 98 19.40 -6.33 -3.47
C TRP A 98 18.40 -6.86 -4.49
N LYS A 99 17.12 -6.48 -4.40
CA LYS A 99 16.10 -6.84 -5.40
C LYS A 99 16.47 -6.30 -6.80
N LYS A 100 16.91 -5.04 -6.87
CA LYS A 100 17.39 -4.43 -8.11
C LYS A 100 18.58 -5.21 -8.69
N GLN A 101 19.59 -5.48 -7.86
CA GLN A 101 20.78 -6.22 -8.28
C GLN A 101 20.43 -7.62 -8.81
N ARG A 102 19.62 -8.37 -8.07
CA ARG A 102 19.15 -9.70 -8.49
C ARG A 102 18.35 -9.63 -9.79
N THR A 103 17.47 -8.65 -9.94
CA THR A 103 16.68 -8.48 -11.17
C THR A 103 17.57 -8.12 -12.36
N ALA A 104 18.65 -7.37 -12.15
CA ALA A 104 19.63 -7.06 -13.19
C ALA A 104 20.47 -8.31 -13.59
N GLU A 105 20.83 -9.16 -12.62
CA GLU A 105 21.66 -10.34 -12.86
C GLU A 105 20.91 -11.52 -13.50
N VAL A 106 19.74 -11.86 -12.96
CA VAL A 106 19.00 -13.07 -13.36
C VAL A 106 17.73 -12.78 -14.15
N GLY A 107 17.34 -11.51 -14.24
CA GLY A 107 16.09 -11.06 -14.86
C GLY A 107 14.85 -11.33 -13.99
N ALA A 108 13.80 -10.62 -14.28
CA ALA A 108 12.49 -10.91 -13.69
C ALA A 108 11.85 -12.11 -14.38
N THR A 109 11.26 -13.02 -13.61
CA THR A 109 10.53 -14.16 -14.17
C THR A 109 9.33 -13.69 -15.00
N TRP A 110 8.86 -14.52 -15.94
CA TRP A 110 7.68 -14.18 -16.72
C TRP A 110 6.42 -14.02 -15.83
N ARG A 111 6.34 -14.76 -14.72
CA ARG A 111 5.28 -14.65 -13.71
C ARG A 111 5.30 -13.29 -13.03
N ASP A 112 6.46 -12.83 -12.60
CA ASP A 112 6.62 -11.53 -11.98
C ASP A 112 6.28 -10.41 -12.98
N LYS A 113 6.74 -10.54 -14.24
CA LYS A 113 6.41 -9.60 -15.32
C LYS A 113 4.90 -9.53 -15.61
N LEU A 114 4.19 -10.65 -15.46
CA LEU A 114 2.73 -10.68 -15.59
C LEU A 114 2.06 -9.97 -14.39
N LEU A 115 2.47 -10.30 -13.17
CA LEU A 115 1.83 -9.78 -11.96
C LEU A 115 1.95 -8.25 -11.78
N ILE A 116 2.99 -7.64 -12.36
CA ILE A 116 3.14 -6.17 -12.34
C ILE A 116 2.27 -5.44 -13.37
N GLN A 117 1.62 -6.16 -14.31
CA GLN A 117 0.74 -5.55 -15.33
C GLN A 117 -0.66 -5.29 -14.78
N THR A 118 -0.76 -4.59 -13.66
CA THR A 118 -2.01 -4.39 -12.90
C THR A 118 -3.09 -3.70 -13.73
N ASP A 119 -2.74 -2.75 -14.60
CA ASP A 119 -3.70 -2.05 -15.46
C ASP A 119 -4.26 -2.97 -16.55
N LEU A 120 -3.40 -3.79 -17.18
CA LEU A 120 -3.84 -4.77 -18.17
C LEU A 120 -4.73 -5.85 -17.55
N ILE A 121 -4.29 -6.40 -16.41
CA ILE A 121 -5.05 -7.39 -15.65
C ILE A 121 -6.40 -6.80 -15.21
N GLY A 122 -6.38 -5.56 -14.73
CA GLY A 122 -7.59 -4.85 -14.30
C GLY A 122 -8.57 -4.64 -15.44
N LYS A 123 -8.11 -4.13 -16.59
CA LYS A 123 -8.93 -3.92 -17.80
C LYS A 123 -9.55 -5.22 -18.30
N LEU A 124 -8.73 -6.27 -18.48
CA LEU A 124 -9.23 -7.57 -18.94
C LEU A 124 -10.16 -8.22 -17.91
N GLY A 125 -9.80 -8.17 -16.63
CA GLY A 125 -10.59 -8.71 -15.54
C GLY A 125 -11.96 -8.03 -15.43
N SER A 126 -12.04 -6.71 -15.58
CA SER A 126 -13.30 -5.97 -15.56
C SER A 126 -14.15 -6.20 -16.82
N LEU A 127 -13.53 -6.26 -18.00
CA LEU A 127 -14.23 -6.54 -19.25
C LEU A 127 -14.93 -7.91 -19.22
N THR A 128 -14.31 -8.89 -18.59
CA THR A 128 -14.82 -10.26 -18.47
C THR A 128 -15.26 -10.59 -17.03
N ALA A 129 -15.62 -9.59 -16.23
CA ALA A 129 -15.82 -9.71 -14.79
C ALA A 129 -16.71 -10.91 -14.34
N PRO A 130 -17.86 -11.21 -14.94
CA PRO A 130 -18.66 -12.36 -14.54
C PRO A 130 -17.90 -13.69 -14.67
N LEU A 131 -17.20 -13.87 -15.80
CA LEU A 131 -16.43 -15.08 -16.08
C LEU A 131 -15.15 -15.14 -15.22
N THR A 132 -14.43 -14.03 -15.13
CA THR A 132 -13.21 -13.94 -14.33
C THR A 132 -13.51 -14.19 -12.85
N ASN A 133 -14.56 -13.59 -12.30
CA ASN A 133 -14.94 -13.78 -10.91
C ASN A 133 -15.45 -15.22 -10.63
N TRP A 134 -16.12 -15.83 -11.58
CA TRP A 134 -16.46 -17.26 -11.51
C TRP A 134 -15.19 -18.12 -11.45
N ALA A 135 -14.24 -17.89 -12.36
CA ALA A 135 -12.97 -18.60 -12.40
C ALA A 135 -12.17 -18.46 -11.11
N LEU A 136 -12.12 -17.26 -10.54
CA LEU A 136 -11.42 -16.95 -9.28
C LEU A 136 -12.06 -17.63 -8.05
N ARG A 137 -13.32 -18.07 -8.13
CA ARG A 137 -14.03 -18.78 -7.05
C ARG A 137 -14.03 -20.30 -7.24
N THR A 138 -13.67 -20.79 -8.42
CA THR A 138 -13.76 -22.20 -8.78
C THR A 138 -12.48 -22.94 -8.42
N PRO A 139 -12.48 -23.93 -7.47
CA PRO A 139 -11.26 -24.52 -6.91
C PRO A 139 -10.32 -25.14 -7.96
N TRP A 140 -10.84 -25.92 -8.94
CA TRP A 140 -10.00 -26.54 -9.95
C TRP A 140 -9.34 -25.51 -10.88
N VAL A 141 -10.03 -24.41 -11.20
CA VAL A 141 -9.45 -23.30 -11.97
C VAL A 141 -8.35 -22.62 -11.16
N ARG A 142 -8.55 -22.45 -9.86
CA ARG A 142 -7.55 -21.88 -8.95
C ARG A 142 -6.26 -22.73 -8.92
N GLY A 143 -6.38 -24.05 -8.95
CA GLY A 143 -5.22 -24.95 -9.08
C GLY A 143 -4.44 -24.74 -10.38
N LEU A 144 -5.13 -24.56 -11.51
CA LEU A 144 -4.50 -24.19 -12.79
C LEU A 144 -3.83 -22.81 -12.72
N VAL A 145 -4.51 -21.81 -12.16
CA VAL A 145 -3.95 -20.46 -11.97
C VAL A 145 -2.67 -20.52 -11.13
N GLU A 146 -2.66 -21.29 -10.05
CA GLU A 146 -1.46 -21.48 -9.23
C GLU A 146 -0.31 -22.08 -10.05
N THR A 147 -0.56 -23.12 -10.81
CA THR A 147 0.46 -23.78 -11.64
C THR A 147 1.06 -22.81 -12.65
N VAL A 148 0.23 -21.98 -13.27
CA VAL A 148 0.66 -21.00 -14.29
C VAL A 148 1.28 -19.76 -13.67
N THR A 149 0.61 -19.11 -12.73
CA THR A 149 1.01 -17.80 -12.23
C THR A 149 1.82 -17.83 -10.93
N GLY A 150 1.82 -18.96 -10.21
CA GLY A 150 2.40 -19.08 -8.86
C GLY A 150 1.56 -18.45 -7.76
N VAL A 151 0.37 -17.92 -8.07
CA VAL A 151 -0.56 -17.38 -7.06
C VAL A 151 -1.26 -18.54 -6.36
N HIS A 152 -1.09 -18.65 -5.05
CA HIS A 152 -1.62 -19.75 -4.24
C HIS A 152 -3.12 -19.92 -4.43
N GLN A 153 -3.58 -21.18 -4.64
CA GLN A 153 -4.98 -21.47 -4.96
C GLN A 153 -5.97 -21.02 -3.88
N SER A 154 -5.57 -21.06 -2.60
CA SER A 154 -6.41 -20.60 -1.48
C SER A 154 -6.33 -19.09 -1.25
N ARG A 155 -5.49 -18.33 -1.98
CA ARG A 155 -5.43 -16.87 -1.84
C ARG A 155 -6.74 -16.26 -2.31
N GLN A 156 -7.44 -15.56 -1.43
CA GLN A 156 -8.58 -14.75 -1.84
C GLN A 156 -8.11 -13.59 -2.70
N VAL A 157 -8.88 -13.29 -3.74
CA VAL A 157 -8.63 -12.20 -4.68
C VAL A 157 -9.87 -11.32 -4.72
N LEU A 158 -9.68 -10.00 -4.68
CA LEU A 158 -10.77 -9.04 -4.82
C LEU A 158 -11.49 -9.24 -6.16
N PRO A 159 -12.83 -9.27 -6.19
CA PRO A 159 -13.59 -9.44 -7.43
C PRO A 159 -13.44 -8.23 -8.34
N PHE A 160 -13.33 -8.46 -9.63
CA PHE A 160 -13.36 -7.39 -10.62
C PHE A 160 -14.78 -6.84 -10.78
N GLN A 161 -14.89 -5.52 -10.92
CA GLN A 161 -16.17 -4.86 -11.16
C GLN A 161 -16.42 -4.73 -12.66
N SER A 162 -17.64 -5.03 -13.09
CA SER A 162 -18.07 -4.86 -14.50
C SER A 162 -18.10 -3.40 -14.91
N GLU A 163 -18.42 -2.51 -13.98
CA GLU A 163 -18.30 -1.07 -14.13
C GLU A 163 -17.07 -0.58 -13.36
N THR A 164 -16.09 -0.06 -14.08
CA THR A 164 -14.90 0.53 -13.47
C THR A 164 -15.23 1.89 -12.85
N PHE A 165 -14.36 2.35 -11.91
CA PHE A 165 -14.50 3.68 -11.33
C PHE A 165 -14.45 4.79 -12.40
N SER A 166 -13.59 4.64 -13.42
CA SER A 166 -13.50 5.62 -14.52
C SER A 166 -14.80 5.69 -15.32
N GLN A 167 -15.41 4.55 -15.67
CA GLN A 167 -16.70 4.50 -16.34
C GLN A 167 -17.82 5.11 -15.50
N TRP A 168 -17.84 4.83 -14.19
CA TRP A 168 -18.78 5.48 -13.28
C TRP A 168 -18.58 6.99 -13.25
N TRP A 169 -17.32 7.46 -13.17
CA TRP A 169 -16.98 8.87 -13.17
C TRP A 169 -17.47 9.59 -14.43
N GLU A 170 -17.21 9.02 -15.61
CA GLU A 170 -17.62 9.60 -16.89
C GLU A 170 -19.15 9.64 -17.08
N ARG A 171 -19.85 8.60 -16.59
CA ARG A 171 -21.30 8.48 -16.74
C ARG A 171 -22.09 9.33 -15.75
N ARG A 172 -21.51 9.63 -14.61
CA ARG A 172 -22.21 10.45 -13.62
C ARG A 172 -22.43 11.87 -14.14
N LYS A 173 -23.55 12.46 -13.76
CA LYS A 173 -23.74 13.89 -14.00
C LYS A 173 -22.74 14.62 -13.11
N PRO A 174 -21.93 15.55 -13.65
CA PRO A 174 -21.08 16.39 -12.82
C PRO A 174 -21.94 17.04 -11.74
N GLY A 175 -21.46 17.06 -10.49
CA GLY A 175 -22.06 17.93 -9.48
C GLY A 175 -22.12 19.35 -10.02
N SER A 176 -23.09 20.15 -9.58
CA SER A 176 -23.15 21.56 -9.98
C SER A 176 -21.79 22.18 -9.70
N LYS A 177 -21.19 22.82 -10.73
CA LYS A 177 -19.96 23.60 -10.52
C LYS A 177 -20.20 24.55 -9.36
N LEU A 178 -19.43 24.37 -8.30
CA LEU A 178 -19.50 25.26 -7.15
C LEU A 178 -19.00 26.64 -7.60
N SER A 179 -19.78 27.69 -7.33
CA SER A 179 -19.36 29.06 -7.65
C SER A 179 -18.09 29.48 -6.89
N THR A 180 -17.90 28.93 -5.68
CA THR A 180 -16.74 29.12 -4.82
C THR A 180 -16.45 27.83 -4.08
N PRO A 181 -15.59 26.94 -4.64
CA PRO A 181 -15.19 25.71 -3.95
C PRO A 181 -14.32 26.06 -2.75
N LYS A 182 -14.44 25.28 -1.67
CA LYS A 182 -13.59 25.38 -0.48
C LYS A 182 -12.17 24.83 -0.75
N GLY A 183 -11.98 24.06 -1.80
CA GLY A 183 -10.73 23.49 -2.24
C GLY A 183 -10.92 22.75 -3.56
N LYS A 184 -9.80 22.39 -4.20
CA LYS A 184 -9.78 21.70 -5.48
C LYS A 184 -8.95 20.42 -5.36
N VAL A 185 -9.46 19.30 -5.88
CA VAL A 185 -8.81 18.00 -5.81
C VAL A 185 -8.70 17.35 -7.18
N ALA A 186 -7.49 16.98 -7.57
CA ALA A 186 -7.23 16.03 -8.65
C ALA A 186 -7.14 14.62 -8.02
N PHE A 187 -8.17 13.80 -8.22
CA PHE A 187 -8.30 12.52 -7.56
C PHE A 187 -7.57 11.41 -8.33
N PHE A 188 -6.70 10.66 -7.62
CA PHE A 188 -6.02 9.49 -8.13
C PHE A 188 -6.64 8.22 -7.51
N PRO A 189 -7.51 7.48 -8.23
CA PRO A 189 -8.25 6.35 -7.65
C PRO A 189 -7.40 5.14 -7.30
N SER A 190 -6.24 4.95 -7.91
CA SER A 190 -5.43 3.72 -7.93
C SER A 190 -6.00 2.60 -8.82
N CYS A 191 -5.16 1.60 -9.17
CA CYS A 191 -5.62 0.46 -9.96
C CYS A 191 -6.66 -0.41 -9.22
N LEU A 192 -6.50 -0.62 -7.90
CA LEU A 192 -7.45 -1.40 -7.09
C LEU A 192 -8.83 -0.73 -7.04
N VAL A 193 -8.87 0.57 -6.80
CA VAL A 193 -10.12 1.33 -6.75
C VAL A 193 -10.75 1.41 -8.14
N THR A 194 -9.94 1.50 -9.18
CA THR A 194 -10.46 1.56 -10.55
C THR A 194 -11.18 0.27 -10.95
N PHE A 195 -10.63 -0.90 -10.61
CA PHE A 195 -11.08 -2.17 -11.19
C PHE A 195 -11.78 -3.12 -10.21
N GLN A 196 -11.53 -3.01 -8.90
CA GLN A 196 -11.96 -4.00 -7.91
C GLN A 196 -12.79 -3.43 -6.77
N VAL A 197 -12.34 -2.36 -6.12
CA VAL A 197 -13.04 -1.75 -4.98
C VAL A 197 -13.56 -0.36 -5.33
N THR A 198 -14.31 -0.26 -6.43
CA THR A 198 -14.80 1.02 -6.99
C THR A 198 -15.60 1.85 -5.99
N ASP A 199 -16.25 1.20 -5.02
CA ASP A 199 -17.03 1.86 -3.98
C ASP A 199 -16.18 2.73 -3.05
N VAL A 200 -14.90 2.42 -2.84
CA VAL A 200 -13.96 3.28 -2.09
C VAL A 200 -13.76 4.63 -2.79
N GLY A 201 -13.56 4.60 -4.11
CA GLY A 201 -13.41 5.83 -4.91
C GLY A 201 -14.71 6.65 -4.94
N LYS A 202 -15.85 5.97 -5.10
CA LYS A 202 -17.19 6.61 -5.07
C LYS A 202 -17.41 7.31 -3.73
N ALA A 203 -17.11 6.62 -2.62
CA ALA A 203 -17.25 7.16 -1.27
C ALA A 203 -16.34 8.38 -1.06
N ALA A 204 -15.08 8.31 -1.50
CA ALA A 204 -14.14 9.43 -1.38
C ALA A 204 -14.65 10.67 -2.12
N VAL A 205 -15.06 10.52 -3.38
CA VAL A 205 -15.60 11.61 -4.20
C VAL A 205 -16.86 12.20 -3.57
N GLN A 206 -17.81 11.37 -3.14
CA GLN A 206 -19.06 11.84 -2.53
C GLN A 206 -18.80 12.65 -1.25
N ILE A 207 -17.84 12.24 -0.42
CA ILE A 207 -17.49 12.97 0.80
C ILE A 207 -16.81 14.28 0.44
N LEU A 208 -15.87 14.30 -0.50
CA LEU A 208 -15.20 15.52 -0.95
C LEU A 208 -16.22 16.54 -1.46
N GLU A 209 -17.14 16.13 -2.34
CA GLU A 209 -18.18 16.99 -2.90
C GLU A 209 -19.19 17.49 -1.83
N LYS A 210 -19.60 16.61 -0.88
CA LYS A 210 -20.44 17.01 0.26
C LYS A 210 -19.79 18.13 1.08
N ASN A 211 -18.47 18.13 1.14
CA ASN A 211 -17.71 19.15 1.87
C ASN A 211 -17.36 20.39 1.02
N GLY A 212 -17.91 20.50 -0.18
CA GLY A 212 -17.72 21.68 -1.04
C GLY A 212 -16.38 21.70 -1.77
N ILE A 213 -15.78 20.55 -1.98
CA ILE A 213 -14.53 20.40 -2.73
C ILE A 213 -14.84 20.14 -4.21
N GLU A 214 -14.20 20.89 -5.09
CA GLU A 214 -14.22 20.61 -6.53
C GLU A 214 -13.33 19.40 -6.81
N VAL A 215 -13.89 18.35 -7.40
CA VAL A 215 -13.16 17.12 -7.72
C VAL A 215 -13.04 16.97 -9.23
N VAL A 216 -11.82 16.71 -9.70
CA VAL A 216 -11.53 16.28 -11.07
C VAL A 216 -10.82 14.93 -11.02
N VAL A 217 -11.05 14.10 -12.02
CA VAL A 217 -10.32 12.83 -12.20
C VAL A 217 -9.56 12.95 -13.53
N PRO A 218 -8.23 13.15 -13.50
CA PRO A 218 -7.44 13.20 -14.72
C PRO A 218 -7.68 11.96 -15.59
N PRO A 219 -7.82 12.08 -16.91
CA PRO A 219 -8.07 10.94 -17.79
C PRO A 219 -6.83 10.05 -17.94
N ASN A 220 -7.03 8.80 -18.40
CA ASN A 220 -5.95 7.88 -18.76
C ASN A 220 -4.92 7.59 -17.62
N GLN A 221 -5.37 7.60 -16.39
CA GLN A 221 -4.51 7.28 -15.26
C GLN A 221 -4.00 5.82 -15.33
N GLN A 222 -2.78 5.63 -14.91
CA GLN A 222 -2.13 4.32 -14.83
C GLN A 222 -1.73 3.99 -13.40
N CYS A 223 -1.32 2.74 -13.15
CA CYS A 223 -0.84 2.30 -11.85
C CYS A 223 0.29 3.22 -11.32
N CYS A 224 0.34 3.44 -10.00
CA CYS A 224 1.41 4.20 -9.35
C CYS A 224 2.80 3.52 -9.44
N GLY A 225 2.86 2.26 -9.88
CA GLY A 225 4.10 1.53 -10.09
C GLY A 225 4.65 0.79 -8.85
N MET A 226 3.99 0.82 -7.70
CA MET A 226 4.44 0.05 -6.52
C MET A 226 4.78 -1.42 -6.85
N PRO A 227 4.01 -2.18 -7.67
CA PRO A 227 4.38 -3.54 -8.02
C PRO A 227 5.71 -3.66 -8.79
N ARG A 228 6.10 -2.64 -9.56
CA ARG A 228 7.42 -2.61 -10.23
C ARG A 228 8.54 -2.34 -9.24
N PHE A 229 8.27 -1.46 -8.29
CA PHE A 229 9.20 -1.18 -7.21
C PHE A 229 9.49 -2.45 -6.39
N ASP A 230 8.45 -3.20 -6.01
CA ASP A 230 8.57 -4.48 -5.31
C ASP A 230 9.36 -5.53 -6.11
N LEU A 231 9.39 -5.42 -7.43
CA LEU A 231 10.18 -6.29 -8.32
C LEU A 231 11.64 -5.83 -8.47
N GLY A 232 11.98 -4.60 -8.10
CA GLY A 232 13.29 -3.98 -8.35
C GLY A 232 13.46 -3.42 -9.76
N ASP A 233 12.35 -3.21 -10.51
CA ASP A 233 12.33 -2.55 -11.84
C ASP A 233 12.40 -1.02 -11.66
N THR A 234 13.57 -0.53 -11.25
CA THR A 234 13.78 0.91 -10.97
C THR A 234 13.63 1.78 -12.20
N GLU A 235 14.06 1.33 -13.38
CA GLU A 235 13.88 2.09 -14.63
C GLU A 235 12.41 2.21 -15.03
N GLY A 236 11.66 1.11 -14.90
CA GLY A 236 10.21 1.11 -15.12
C GLY A 236 9.50 2.05 -14.15
N MET A 237 9.99 2.10 -12.91
CA MET A 237 9.49 3.02 -11.89
C MET A 237 9.77 4.48 -12.20
N GLN A 238 10.99 4.82 -12.62
CA GLN A 238 11.32 6.19 -13.01
C GLN A 238 10.43 6.69 -14.15
N ARG A 239 10.22 5.84 -15.18
CA ARG A 239 9.31 6.17 -16.29
C ARG A 239 7.88 6.44 -15.81
N ILE A 240 7.38 5.64 -14.87
CA ILE A 240 6.04 5.85 -14.29
C ILE A 240 6.01 7.14 -13.47
N ALA A 241 7.00 7.38 -12.62
CA ALA A 241 7.07 8.59 -11.83
C ALA A 241 7.07 9.86 -12.70
N GLU A 242 7.83 9.85 -13.80
CA GLU A 242 7.86 10.93 -14.78
C GLU A 242 6.50 11.12 -15.46
N ALA A 243 5.86 10.04 -15.90
CA ALA A 243 4.55 10.11 -16.54
C ALA A 243 3.47 10.63 -15.57
N GLN A 244 3.48 10.17 -14.31
CA GLN A 244 2.57 10.69 -13.28
C GLN A 244 2.83 12.17 -12.98
N CYS A 245 4.10 12.56 -12.87
CA CYS A 245 4.45 13.96 -12.67
C CYS A 245 3.94 14.84 -13.82
N GLN A 246 4.21 14.45 -15.05
CA GLN A 246 3.71 15.17 -16.25
C GLN A 246 2.18 15.26 -16.29
N GLN A 247 1.49 14.22 -15.84
CA GLN A 247 0.03 14.18 -15.84
C GLN A 247 -0.59 15.08 -14.77
N PHE A 248 0.00 15.11 -13.57
CA PHE A 248 -0.61 15.80 -12.43
C PHE A 248 -0.07 17.21 -12.19
N LEU A 249 1.14 17.53 -12.66
CA LEU A 249 1.73 18.86 -12.47
C LEU A 249 0.87 20.02 -12.98
N PRO A 250 0.19 19.93 -14.15
CA PRO A 250 -0.72 20.99 -14.59
C PRO A 250 -1.86 21.28 -13.60
N TYR A 251 -2.37 20.26 -12.91
CA TYR A 251 -3.38 20.45 -11.86
C TYR A 251 -2.80 21.11 -10.63
N VAL A 252 -1.55 20.74 -10.26
CA VAL A 252 -0.82 21.40 -9.16
C VAL A 252 -0.61 22.89 -9.49
N ASP A 253 -0.29 23.22 -10.73
CA ASP A 253 -0.13 24.61 -11.20
C ASP A 253 -1.45 25.42 -11.12
N GLU A 254 -2.60 24.73 -11.25
CA GLU A 254 -3.95 25.30 -11.07
C GLU A 254 -4.47 25.21 -9.62
N GLU A 255 -3.58 24.96 -8.65
CA GLU A 255 -3.85 24.88 -7.21
C GLU A 255 -4.73 23.69 -6.77
N TYR A 256 -4.78 22.60 -7.55
CA TYR A 256 -5.37 21.35 -7.08
C TYR A 256 -4.43 20.60 -6.14
N ASP A 257 -4.99 20.00 -5.10
CA ASP A 257 -4.33 18.98 -4.30
C ASP A 257 -4.57 17.61 -4.92
N ILE A 258 -3.59 16.72 -4.83
CA ILE A 258 -3.73 15.35 -5.31
C ILE A 258 -4.18 14.50 -4.14
N VAL A 259 -5.36 13.88 -4.24
CA VAL A 259 -5.91 13.04 -3.16
C VAL A 259 -6.00 11.59 -3.62
N ILE A 260 -5.45 10.70 -2.79
CA ILE A 260 -5.26 9.28 -3.08
C ILE A 260 -5.84 8.43 -1.95
N PRO A 261 -6.78 7.51 -2.22
CA PRO A 261 -7.40 6.66 -1.19
C PRO A 261 -6.62 5.37 -0.90
N ALA A 262 -5.46 5.17 -1.51
CA ALA A 262 -4.67 3.95 -1.39
C ALA A 262 -3.29 4.26 -0.79
N PRO A 263 -2.96 3.78 0.43
CA PRO A 263 -1.73 4.12 1.15
C PRO A 263 -0.43 3.85 0.39
N SER A 264 -0.37 2.76 -0.36
CA SER A 264 0.81 2.45 -1.16
C SER A 264 1.01 3.45 -2.31
N CYS A 265 -0.11 3.92 -2.90
CA CYS A 265 -0.03 4.91 -3.98
C CYS A 265 0.32 6.30 -3.45
N SER A 266 -0.29 6.73 -2.33
CA SER A 266 0.07 8.02 -1.70
C SER A 266 1.52 8.03 -1.22
N LEU A 267 2.04 6.90 -0.69
CA LEU A 267 3.45 6.74 -0.35
C LEU A 267 4.36 6.91 -1.58
N MET A 268 3.98 6.30 -2.72
CA MET A 268 4.75 6.44 -3.98
C MET A 268 4.88 7.90 -4.38
N PHE A 269 3.77 8.64 -4.47
CA PHE A 269 3.78 10.05 -4.85
C PHE A 269 4.53 10.94 -3.86
N LYS A 270 4.34 10.71 -2.54
CA LYS A 270 4.92 11.57 -1.49
C LYS A 270 6.39 11.31 -1.20
N ARG A 271 6.84 10.05 -1.32
CA ARG A 271 8.15 9.63 -0.82
C ARG A 271 9.03 8.98 -1.88
N GLU A 272 8.47 8.03 -2.65
CA GLU A 272 9.28 7.21 -3.53
C GLU A 272 9.63 7.93 -4.83
N TYR A 273 8.70 8.69 -5.43
CA TYR A 273 8.98 9.44 -6.66
C TYR A 273 10.07 10.50 -6.47
N PRO A 274 10.02 11.39 -5.45
CA PRO A 274 11.12 12.34 -5.18
C PRO A 274 12.44 11.65 -4.88
N TYR A 275 12.40 10.47 -4.26
CA TYR A 275 13.59 9.68 -4.02
C TYR A 275 14.15 9.08 -5.32
N LEU A 276 13.31 8.54 -6.21
CA LEU A 276 13.71 7.95 -7.49
C LEU A 276 14.22 9.02 -8.46
N LYS A 277 13.70 10.23 -8.40
CA LYS A 277 14.12 11.36 -9.23
C LYS A 277 13.92 12.67 -8.47
N SER A 278 15.01 13.17 -7.91
CA SER A 278 15.01 14.41 -7.14
C SER A 278 14.99 15.63 -8.09
N THR A 279 13.78 16.09 -8.47
CA THR A 279 13.58 17.32 -9.25
C THR A 279 12.61 18.26 -8.54
N PRO A 280 12.63 19.56 -8.82
CA PRO A 280 11.67 20.52 -8.25
C PRO A 280 10.21 20.13 -8.53
N GLU A 281 9.92 19.61 -9.71
CA GLU A 281 8.59 19.18 -10.13
C GLU A 281 8.09 18.00 -9.28
N MET A 282 8.96 17.01 -9.03
CA MET A 282 8.64 15.86 -8.17
C MET A 282 8.41 16.30 -6.72
N THR A 283 9.19 17.25 -6.24
CA THR A 283 9.02 17.83 -4.90
C THR A 283 7.66 18.52 -4.78
N ARG A 284 7.30 19.37 -5.74
CA ARG A 284 6.00 20.08 -5.79
C ARG A 284 4.83 19.09 -5.86
N LEU A 285 4.95 18.04 -6.68
CA LEU A 285 3.95 16.97 -6.76
C LEU A 285 3.76 16.29 -5.39
N ALA A 286 4.86 15.95 -4.71
CA ALA A 286 4.82 15.30 -3.41
C ALA A 286 4.20 16.18 -2.32
N GLU A 287 4.55 17.46 -2.29
CA GLU A 287 4.04 18.46 -1.32
C GLU A 287 2.52 18.69 -1.46
N ARG A 288 1.99 18.53 -2.67
CA ARG A 288 0.55 18.67 -2.96
C ARG A 288 -0.20 17.33 -2.97
N THR A 289 0.43 16.25 -2.55
CA THR A 289 -0.18 14.92 -2.49
C THR A 289 -0.57 14.56 -1.06
N PHE A 290 -1.81 14.09 -0.90
CA PHE A 290 -2.40 13.72 0.39
C PHE A 290 -3.06 12.33 0.31
N ASP A 291 -2.99 11.58 1.41
CA ASP A 291 -3.94 10.50 1.65
C ASP A 291 -5.34 11.10 1.84
N VAL A 292 -6.39 10.37 1.47
CA VAL A 292 -7.77 10.90 1.54
C VAL A 292 -8.19 11.29 2.97
N SER A 293 -7.79 10.51 3.97
CA SER A 293 -8.10 10.82 5.38
C SER A 293 -7.25 11.98 5.90
N GLU A 294 -5.99 12.08 5.45
CA GLU A 294 -5.12 13.21 5.74
C GLU A 294 -5.73 14.52 5.23
N TYR A 295 -6.18 14.53 3.96
CA TYR A 295 -6.82 15.70 3.34
C TYR A 295 -8.09 16.13 4.09
N LEU A 296 -8.97 15.19 4.42
CA LEU A 296 -10.19 15.48 5.16
C LEU A 296 -9.92 16.01 6.59
N MET A 297 -8.88 15.49 7.23
CA MET A 297 -8.47 16.00 8.55
C MET A 297 -7.77 17.36 8.46
N GLN A 298 -7.11 17.69 7.35
CA GLN A 298 -6.66 19.05 7.08
C GLN A 298 -7.86 20.00 6.91
N LEU A 299 -8.81 19.63 6.07
CA LEU A 299 -10.04 20.39 5.87
C LEU A 299 -10.79 20.64 7.19
N LYS A 300 -10.81 19.64 8.10
CA LYS A 300 -11.37 19.79 9.45
C LYS A 300 -10.62 20.85 10.27
N ARG A 301 -9.31 20.89 10.24
CA ARG A 301 -8.51 21.90 10.95
C ARG A 301 -8.78 23.32 10.46
N GLU A 302 -9.11 23.46 9.18
CA GLU A 302 -9.48 24.73 8.54
C GLU A 302 -10.97 25.07 8.70
N ASN A 303 -11.71 24.34 9.56
CA ASN A 303 -13.14 24.46 9.78
C ASN A 303 -14.00 24.26 8.49
N GLY A 304 -13.46 23.57 7.51
CA GLY A 304 -14.13 23.30 6.23
C GLY A 304 -14.93 22.01 6.20
N LEU A 305 -14.69 21.07 7.14
CA LEU A 305 -15.34 19.77 7.18
C LEU A 305 -16.78 19.90 7.76
N CYS A 306 -17.76 19.33 7.07
CA CYS A 306 -19.12 19.18 7.57
C CYS A 306 -19.13 18.17 8.72
N MET A 307 -19.61 18.58 9.90
CA MET A 307 -19.63 17.76 11.11
C MET A 307 -21.00 17.14 11.38
N ASP A 308 -21.92 17.18 10.44
CA ASP A 308 -23.26 16.57 10.54
C ASP A 308 -23.21 15.10 10.11
N PHE A 309 -23.09 14.20 11.08
CA PHE A 309 -23.05 12.75 10.90
C PHE A 309 -24.32 12.12 11.52
N PRO A 310 -25.39 11.92 10.74
CA PRO A 310 -26.66 11.39 11.26
C PRO A 310 -26.60 9.94 11.72
N GLN A 311 -25.54 9.19 11.35
CA GLN A 311 -25.42 7.77 11.69
C GLN A 311 -24.13 7.52 12.47
N ASN A 312 -24.24 6.83 13.61
CA ASN A 312 -23.09 6.38 14.38
C ASN A 312 -22.68 4.98 13.92
N PRO A 313 -21.44 4.76 13.48
CA PRO A 313 -20.96 3.46 13.03
C PRO A 313 -20.82 2.41 14.15
N GLY A 314 -20.75 2.82 15.41
CA GLY A 314 -20.52 1.91 16.54
C GLY A 314 -19.03 1.62 16.78
N ARG A 315 -18.68 0.36 17.04
CA ARG A 315 -17.31 -0.08 17.36
C ARG A 315 -16.56 -0.57 16.13
N VAL A 316 -15.40 -0.02 15.88
CA VAL A 316 -14.57 -0.34 14.70
C VAL A 316 -13.22 -0.88 15.14
N ALA A 317 -12.86 -2.09 14.67
CA ALA A 317 -11.48 -2.59 14.72
C ALA A 317 -10.72 -2.05 13.50
N TYR A 318 -9.81 -1.12 13.71
CA TYR A 318 -9.09 -0.46 12.63
C TYR A 318 -7.63 -0.93 12.58
N GLN A 319 -7.30 -1.71 11.54
CA GLN A 319 -5.91 -2.08 11.25
C GLN A 319 -5.26 -1.00 10.37
N ILE A 320 -4.24 -0.34 10.92
CA ILE A 320 -3.49 0.68 10.18
C ILE A 320 -2.47 0.03 9.24
N PRO A 321 -2.51 0.34 7.92
CA PRO A 321 -1.55 -0.20 6.95
C PRO A 321 -0.13 0.33 7.18
N CYS A 322 0.86 -0.52 6.87
CA CYS A 322 2.28 -0.19 7.01
C CYS A 322 2.69 1.05 6.17
N HIS A 323 2.25 1.13 4.93
CA HIS A 323 2.56 2.27 4.04
C HIS A 323 1.88 3.58 4.44
N LEU A 324 0.81 3.53 5.24
CA LEU A 324 0.25 4.74 5.85
C LEU A 324 1.09 5.19 7.04
N ARG A 325 1.57 4.26 7.85
CA ARG A 325 2.48 4.54 8.97
C ARG A 325 3.80 5.14 8.51
N ASP A 326 4.36 4.65 7.38
CA ASP A 326 5.60 5.18 6.83
C ASP A 326 5.49 6.64 6.35
N GLN A 327 4.29 7.10 6.00
CA GLN A 327 4.06 8.50 5.64
C GLN A 327 4.17 9.46 6.83
N ASN A 328 4.14 8.95 8.06
CA ASN A 328 4.25 9.73 9.31
C ASN A 328 3.22 10.86 9.43
N ILE A 329 2.00 10.60 8.98
CA ILE A 329 0.87 11.56 9.02
C ILE A 329 0.01 11.43 10.28
N GLY A 330 0.32 10.49 11.16
CA GLY A 330 -0.49 10.14 12.34
C GLY A 330 -1.66 9.22 11.98
N PHE A 331 -2.61 9.06 12.91
CA PHE A 331 -3.74 8.13 12.78
C PHE A 331 -4.97 8.80 12.16
N LYS A 332 -4.82 9.44 10.99
CA LYS A 332 -5.85 10.31 10.40
C LYS A 332 -7.16 9.59 10.11
N SER A 333 -7.11 8.35 9.67
CA SER A 333 -8.33 7.55 9.45
C SER A 333 -9.06 7.21 10.75
N LYS A 334 -8.30 6.92 11.84
CA LYS A 334 -8.87 6.74 13.17
C LYS A 334 -9.55 8.03 13.64
N GLU A 335 -8.81 9.15 13.63
CA GLU A 335 -9.32 10.46 14.03
C GLU A 335 -10.60 10.82 13.24
N LEU A 336 -10.60 10.60 11.92
CA LEU A 336 -11.75 10.86 11.04
C LEU A 336 -12.98 10.00 11.38
N MET A 337 -12.79 8.70 11.64
CA MET A 337 -13.89 7.83 12.06
C MET A 337 -14.43 8.22 13.44
N GLU A 338 -13.57 8.62 14.38
CA GLU A 338 -14.00 9.08 15.70
C GLU A 338 -14.85 10.36 15.66
N LEU A 339 -14.63 11.25 14.67
CA LEU A 339 -15.50 12.41 14.46
C LEU A 339 -16.96 12.03 14.15
N THR A 340 -17.20 10.83 13.59
CA THR A 340 -18.55 10.32 13.32
C THR A 340 -19.26 9.73 14.55
N GLY A 341 -18.59 9.72 15.71
CA GLY A 341 -19.07 9.05 16.93
C GLY A 341 -18.66 7.59 17.05
N ALA A 342 -17.88 7.05 16.11
CA ALA A 342 -17.38 5.68 16.22
C ALA A 342 -16.39 5.51 17.37
N SER A 343 -16.43 4.35 18.03
CA SER A 343 -15.40 3.91 18.98
C SER A 343 -14.36 3.08 18.23
N VAL A 344 -13.17 3.61 18.03
CA VAL A 344 -12.15 2.98 17.16
C VAL A 344 -11.04 2.32 17.99
N HIS A 345 -10.95 0.99 17.90
CA HIS A 345 -9.84 0.21 18.44
C HIS A 345 -8.74 0.10 17.39
N LEU A 346 -7.55 0.65 17.68
CA LEU A 346 -6.42 0.67 16.77
C LEU A 346 -5.61 -0.63 16.86
N ILE A 347 -5.43 -1.30 15.72
CA ILE A 347 -4.62 -2.51 15.58
C ILE A 347 -3.34 -2.16 14.82
N GLU A 348 -2.22 -2.14 15.53
CA GLU A 348 -0.91 -1.83 14.97
C GLU A 348 -0.13 -3.07 14.49
N LYS A 349 -0.78 -4.22 14.41
CA LYS A 349 -0.15 -5.46 13.91
C LYS A 349 -0.20 -5.53 12.39
N CYS A 350 0.81 -6.14 11.80
CA CYS A 350 0.86 -6.39 10.37
C CYS A 350 -0.29 -7.33 9.95
N SER A 351 -0.96 -6.99 8.85
CA SER A 351 -1.97 -7.87 8.23
C SER A 351 -1.37 -9.10 7.54
N GLY A 352 -0.05 -9.12 7.32
CA GLY A 352 0.63 -10.17 6.56
C GLY A 352 0.45 -10.07 5.06
N HIS A 353 -0.19 -9.01 4.57
CA HIS A 353 -0.38 -8.80 3.14
C HIS A 353 0.63 -7.79 2.60
N ASP A 354 1.19 -8.12 1.44
CA ASP A 354 1.89 -7.19 0.57
C ASP A 354 1.73 -7.65 -0.88
N GLY A 355 1.04 -6.85 -1.69
CA GLY A 355 0.91 -6.98 -3.13
C GLY A 355 1.05 -8.39 -3.70
N ALA A 356 2.06 -8.59 -4.54
CA ALA A 356 2.35 -9.88 -5.17
C ALA A 356 3.04 -10.88 -4.22
N TRP A 357 3.81 -10.41 -3.23
CA TRP A 357 4.57 -11.29 -2.33
C TRP A 357 3.65 -12.27 -1.58
N SER A 358 2.67 -11.76 -0.88
CA SER A 358 1.74 -12.57 -0.09
C SER A 358 0.82 -13.46 -0.93
N ALA A 359 0.71 -13.17 -2.24
CA ALA A 359 -0.08 -13.96 -3.16
C ALA A 359 0.67 -15.20 -3.67
N LYS A 360 2.01 -15.18 -3.67
CA LYS A 360 2.83 -16.29 -4.15
C LYS A 360 2.72 -17.50 -3.22
N LYS A 361 2.69 -18.69 -3.81
CA LYS A 361 2.55 -19.95 -3.09
C LYS A 361 3.66 -20.19 -2.06
N GLU A 362 4.87 -19.68 -2.34
CA GLU A 362 6.05 -19.81 -1.48
C GLU A 362 5.88 -19.04 -0.16
N PHE A 363 5.08 -17.98 -0.14
CA PHE A 363 4.92 -17.08 1.02
C PHE A 363 3.51 -17.08 1.61
N PHE A 364 2.56 -17.81 1.02
CA PHE A 364 1.17 -17.81 1.45
C PHE A 364 1.00 -18.17 2.93
N ASP A 365 1.55 -19.32 3.35
CA ASP A 365 1.42 -19.79 4.73
C ASP A 365 2.10 -18.85 5.73
N MET A 366 3.26 -18.31 5.35
CA MET A 366 3.98 -17.30 6.13
C MET A 366 3.14 -16.04 6.31
N SER A 367 2.54 -15.55 5.22
CA SER A 367 1.64 -14.41 5.20
C SER A 367 0.43 -14.62 6.13
N MET A 368 -0.22 -15.78 6.05
CA MET A 368 -1.34 -16.15 6.92
C MET A 368 -0.92 -16.26 8.40
N LYS A 369 0.29 -16.77 8.67
CA LYS A 369 0.83 -16.83 10.04
C LYS A 369 1.06 -15.43 10.64
N ILE A 370 1.53 -14.47 9.83
CA ILE A 370 1.71 -13.07 10.27
C ILE A 370 0.35 -12.46 10.63
N ALA A 371 -0.67 -12.63 9.77
CA ALA A 371 -2.02 -12.11 9.97
C ALA A 371 -2.65 -12.53 11.31
N LYS A 372 -2.31 -13.71 11.83
CA LYS A 372 -2.88 -14.24 13.08
C LYS A 372 -2.70 -13.31 14.27
N LYS A 373 -1.66 -12.45 14.27
CA LYS A 373 -1.43 -11.48 15.36
C LYS A 373 -2.52 -10.39 15.38
N ALA A 374 -2.86 -9.83 14.21
CA ALA A 374 -3.93 -8.84 14.07
C ALA A 374 -5.32 -9.48 14.30
N VAL A 375 -5.54 -10.66 13.72
CA VAL A 375 -6.80 -11.41 13.86
C VAL A 375 -7.11 -11.75 15.33
N ARG A 376 -6.10 -12.05 16.15
CA ARG A 376 -6.30 -12.32 17.57
C ARG A 376 -6.89 -11.10 18.28
N GLU A 377 -6.35 -9.90 18.06
CA GLU A 377 -6.88 -8.67 18.64
C GLU A 377 -8.33 -8.38 18.17
N ILE A 378 -8.68 -8.73 16.91
CA ILE A 378 -10.04 -8.58 16.39
C ILE A 378 -11.01 -9.58 17.07
N LYS A 379 -10.58 -10.81 17.36
CA LYS A 379 -11.43 -11.85 17.96
C LYS A 379 -11.65 -11.68 19.45
N ASP A 380 -10.74 -10.98 20.13
CA ASP A 380 -10.81 -10.79 21.59
C ASP A 380 -11.95 -9.86 22.01
N GLU A 381 -12.50 -9.09 21.09
CA GLU A 381 -13.60 -8.15 21.33
C GLU A 381 -14.68 -8.22 20.25
N LYS A 382 -15.87 -7.64 20.56
CA LYS A 382 -16.94 -7.50 19.56
C LYS A 382 -16.85 -6.14 18.87
N PHE A 383 -16.77 -6.17 17.54
CA PHE A 383 -16.80 -4.98 16.68
C PHE A 383 -17.95 -5.04 15.69
N ASP A 384 -18.50 -3.89 15.35
CA ASP A 384 -19.51 -3.74 14.31
C ASP A 384 -18.88 -3.78 12.91
N PHE A 385 -17.64 -3.27 12.82
CA PHE A 385 -16.85 -3.26 11.57
C PHE A 385 -15.38 -3.58 11.84
N VAL A 386 -14.77 -4.20 10.83
CA VAL A 386 -13.30 -4.25 10.66
C VAL A 386 -12.95 -3.26 9.56
N ALA A 387 -11.87 -2.50 9.72
CA ALA A 387 -11.46 -1.50 8.75
C ALA A 387 -9.96 -1.50 8.49
N SER A 388 -9.56 -1.20 7.25
CA SER A 388 -8.20 -0.85 6.87
C SER A 388 -8.22 0.04 5.63
N ASP A 389 -7.34 1.05 5.54
CA ASP A 389 -7.20 1.90 4.34
C ASP A 389 -6.65 1.11 3.14
N CYS A 390 -5.99 -0.01 3.39
CA CYS A 390 -5.50 -0.89 2.33
C CYS A 390 -6.53 -1.99 2.05
N PRO A 391 -7.20 -2.00 0.88
CA PRO A 391 -8.19 -3.03 0.54
C PRO A 391 -7.62 -4.46 0.55
N LEU A 392 -6.33 -4.60 0.25
CA LEU A 392 -5.66 -5.90 0.29
C LEU A 392 -5.39 -6.35 1.73
N SER A 393 -5.07 -5.43 2.64
CA SER A 393 -4.99 -5.74 4.08
C SER A 393 -6.35 -6.12 4.65
N ALA A 394 -7.41 -5.41 4.27
CA ALA A 394 -8.78 -5.74 4.63
C ALA A 394 -9.16 -7.15 4.19
N LEU A 395 -8.93 -7.50 2.92
CA LEU A 395 -9.16 -8.84 2.38
C LEU A 395 -8.37 -9.93 3.12
N GLN A 396 -7.12 -9.67 3.47
CA GLN A 396 -6.27 -10.60 4.22
C GLN A 396 -6.82 -10.87 5.62
N LEU A 397 -7.30 -9.84 6.29
CA LEU A 397 -7.91 -9.98 7.62
C LEU A 397 -9.20 -10.80 7.54
N ASP A 398 -10.06 -10.54 6.56
CA ASP A 398 -11.26 -11.32 6.30
C ASP A 398 -10.93 -12.79 6.04
N GLN A 399 -9.92 -13.06 5.20
CA GLN A 399 -9.46 -14.43 4.93
C GLN A 399 -8.93 -15.12 6.19
N ALA A 400 -8.19 -14.40 7.05
CA ALA A 400 -7.55 -14.98 8.23
C ALA A 400 -8.50 -15.11 9.45
N LEU A 401 -9.65 -14.46 9.41
CA LEU A 401 -10.68 -14.58 10.45
C LEU A 401 -11.41 -15.92 10.43
N ASP A 402 -11.25 -16.77 9.38
CA ASP A 402 -11.84 -18.09 9.19
C ASP A 402 -13.39 -18.13 9.24
N ALA A 403 -14.04 -17.06 9.56
CA ALA A 403 -15.47 -16.86 9.45
C ALA A 403 -15.67 -15.49 8.82
N PRO A 404 -16.39 -15.38 7.71
CA PRO A 404 -16.76 -14.06 7.26
C PRO A 404 -17.47 -13.39 8.43
N THR A 405 -16.89 -12.29 8.92
CA THR A 405 -17.67 -11.35 9.72
C THR A 405 -18.96 -11.13 8.96
N SER A 406 -20.06 -10.90 9.64
CA SER A 406 -21.35 -10.67 8.97
C SER A 406 -21.27 -9.57 7.88
N ARG A 407 -20.14 -8.86 7.84
CA ARG A 407 -19.79 -7.81 6.87
C ARG A 407 -18.30 -7.90 6.53
N PRO A 408 -17.92 -7.75 5.24
CA PRO A 408 -16.51 -7.69 4.85
C PRO A 408 -15.84 -6.45 5.48
N ALA A 409 -14.52 -6.52 5.66
CA ALA A 409 -13.74 -5.39 6.14
C ALA A 409 -13.83 -4.21 5.15
N LEU A 410 -14.01 -3.01 5.68
CA LEU A 410 -14.26 -1.79 4.92
C LEU A 410 -13.04 -0.86 4.89
N HIS A 411 -13.00 0.01 3.91
CA HIS A 411 -12.13 1.17 3.96
C HIS A 411 -12.73 2.23 4.90
N PRO A 412 -11.93 2.94 5.74
CA PRO A 412 -12.44 3.99 6.65
C PRO A 412 -13.35 5.00 5.97
N ILE A 413 -13.03 5.39 4.72
CA ILE A 413 -13.83 6.35 3.97
C ILE A 413 -15.26 5.83 3.67
N GLN A 414 -15.47 4.53 3.54
CA GLN A 414 -16.80 3.94 3.38
C GLN A 414 -17.61 4.04 4.66
N ILE A 415 -16.96 3.86 5.82
CA ILE A 415 -17.59 4.05 7.16
C ILE A 415 -18.02 5.50 7.32
N VAL A 416 -17.17 6.45 6.97
CA VAL A 416 -17.45 7.89 7.03
C VAL A 416 -18.58 8.27 6.07
N ARG A 417 -18.58 7.74 4.83
CA ARG A 417 -19.70 7.94 3.89
C ARG A 417 -21.03 7.48 4.48
N ASN A 418 -21.03 6.28 5.07
CA ASN A 418 -22.23 5.74 5.71
C ASN A 418 -22.68 6.62 6.89
N ALA A 419 -21.74 7.12 7.71
CA ALA A 419 -22.03 8.04 8.79
C ALA A 419 -22.68 9.35 8.31
N TYR A 420 -22.30 9.85 7.14
CA TYR A 420 -22.96 10.98 6.47
C TYR A 420 -24.36 10.64 5.91
N GLY A 421 -24.77 9.37 5.88
CA GLY A 421 -26.02 8.96 5.24
C GLY A 421 -25.99 9.10 3.70
N LEU A 422 -24.80 9.13 3.08
CA LEU A 422 -24.66 9.23 1.63
C LEU A 422 -24.94 7.87 0.96
N PRO A 423 -25.44 7.85 -0.30
CA PRO A 423 -25.80 6.60 -0.99
C PRO A 423 -24.57 5.72 -1.28
N THR A 424 -24.80 4.40 -1.24
CA THR A 424 -23.81 3.38 -1.60
C THR A 424 -23.80 3.09 -3.09
#